data_2d8835dfa39604ad618b179e64a1bc48
#
_entry.id   2d8835dfa39604ad618b179e64a1bc48
#
_cell.length_a   1.000
_cell.length_b   1.000
_cell.length_c   1.000
_cell.angle_alpha   90.00
_cell.angle_beta   90.00
_cell.angle_gamma   90.00
#
_symmetry.space_group_name_H-M   'P 1'
#
loop_
_entity.id
_entity.type
_entity.pdbx_description
1 polymer ?
#
loop_
_entity_poly.entity_id
_entity_poly.type
_entity_poly.pdbx_seq_one_letter_code
_entity_poly.pdbx_strand_id
1 'polypeptide(L)'
;MTFTSRLASATLGAFLSVAGFGSAFATDVFDLSPDQPGRIRVEKDPGAIAAIPKDFKFITPGKFTVAVAPGGPPLATYATDAKTVVGADPDYALAVADSLGLELELVAVAWADWPLGLASGKYDAVISNVGVTEQRKEKFDFSTYRQGLHGFFVKSDSGITAIREPKDAAGLRIIVGAGTNQERILLKWNDENVAAGLKPLELQYYDDEATRLVALSAGRADVIVQPHAQLVFIAARDKTIKRVGTLSAGWPERSDVAITTRKGSGLADALTLATNDLIKSGAYAKILERWQLAEEALPESRTNPPGLPKS
;
A
#
# COMPACT_ATOMS: atom_id res chain seq x y z
N MET A 1 -56.07 49.99 61.94
CA MET A 1 -56.14 49.61 60.53
C MET A 1 -54.74 49.32 60.05
N THR A 2 -54.37 48.08 60.01
CA THR A 2 -52.99 47.63 59.74
C THR A 2 -53.01 46.87 58.44
N PHE A 3 -52.32 47.37 57.41
CA PHE A 3 -52.13 46.70 56.14
C PHE A 3 -50.78 45.93 56.16
N THR A 4 -50.85 44.64 56.09
CA THR A 4 -49.71 43.78 55.96
C THR A 4 -49.45 43.51 54.49
N SER A 5 -48.31 43.99 53.95
CA SER A 5 -47.82 43.65 52.59
C SER A 5 -46.99 42.36 52.65
N ARG A 6 -47.39 41.38 51.86
CA ARG A 6 -46.60 40.14 51.62
C ARG A 6 -45.64 40.36 50.46
N LEU A 7 -44.33 40.29 50.72
CA LEU A 7 -43.28 40.17 49.70
C LEU A 7 -43.25 38.73 49.20
N ALA A 8 -43.40 38.54 47.92
CA ALA A 8 -43.15 37.26 47.23
C ALA A 8 -41.71 37.29 46.71
N SER A 9 -40.89 36.41 47.23
CA SER A 9 -39.53 36.18 46.73
C SER A 9 -39.58 35.24 45.56
N ALA A 10 -39.23 35.70 44.35
CA ALA A 10 -39.02 34.88 43.17
C ALA A 10 -37.56 34.42 43.13
N THR A 11 -37.37 33.14 43.34
CA THR A 11 -36.06 32.49 43.19
C THR A 11 -35.84 32.15 41.71
N LEU A 12 -34.90 32.88 41.08
CA LEU A 12 -34.48 32.64 39.70
C LEU A 12 -33.42 31.50 39.67
N GLY A 13 -33.86 30.30 39.32
CA GLY A 13 -32.96 29.16 39.14
C GLY A 13 -32.21 29.27 37.80
N ALA A 14 -30.90 29.55 37.86
CA ALA A 14 -30.01 29.51 36.70
C ALA A 14 -29.69 28.06 36.38
N PHE A 15 -30.26 27.53 35.30
CA PHE A 15 -29.79 26.27 34.70
C PHE A 15 -28.50 26.53 33.93
N LEU A 16 -27.35 26.14 34.49
CA LEU A 16 -26.11 26.01 33.74
C LEU A 16 -26.21 24.77 32.85
N SER A 17 -26.49 24.96 31.55
CA SER A 17 -26.31 23.94 30.54
C SER A 17 -24.81 23.75 30.29
N VAL A 18 -24.22 22.71 30.86
CA VAL A 18 -22.88 22.25 30.51
C VAL A 18 -23.00 21.62 29.12
N ALA A 19 -22.71 22.42 28.11
CA ALA A 19 -22.47 21.89 26.75
C ALA A 19 -21.21 21.03 26.82
N GLY A 20 -21.37 19.72 26.90
CA GLY A 20 -20.28 18.77 26.75
C GLY A 20 -19.74 18.93 25.33
N PHE A 21 -18.57 19.55 25.21
CA PHE A 21 -17.73 19.42 24.01
C PHE A 21 -17.31 17.97 23.93
N GLY A 22 -18.12 17.13 23.26
CA GLY A 22 -17.69 15.85 22.78
C GLY A 22 -16.59 16.13 21.77
N SER A 23 -15.33 15.90 22.16
CA SER A 23 -14.22 15.76 21.21
C SER A 23 -14.62 14.65 20.24
N ALA A 24 -15.10 15.03 19.05
CA ALA A 24 -15.16 14.11 17.95
C ALA A 24 -13.70 13.69 17.67
N PHE A 25 -13.29 12.57 18.25
CA PHE A 25 -12.09 11.88 17.81
C PHE A 25 -12.33 11.61 16.32
N ALA A 26 -11.50 12.22 15.47
CA ALA A 26 -11.41 11.77 14.09
C ALA A 26 -11.14 10.28 14.19
N THR A 27 -12.10 9.44 13.76
CA THR A 27 -11.89 8.01 13.67
C THR A 27 -10.70 7.84 12.74
N ASP A 28 -9.61 7.29 13.26
CA ASP A 28 -8.46 6.95 12.44
C ASP A 28 -8.97 6.12 11.27
N VAL A 29 -8.59 6.50 10.07
CA VAL A 29 -9.09 5.87 8.82
C VAL A 29 -8.82 4.36 8.84
N PHE A 30 -7.77 3.92 9.55
CA PHE A 30 -7.41 2.54 9.80
C PHE A 30 -7.02 2.33 11.27
N ASP A 31 -7.31 1.14 11.79
CA ASP A 31 -6.73 0.68 13.06
C ASP A 31 -5.26 0.31 12.84
N LEU A 32 -4.37 1.11 13.40
CA LEU A 32 -2.93 0.87 13.38
C LEU A 32 -2.41 0.34 14.72
N SER A 33 -3.26 -0.22 15.58
CA SER A 33 -2.83 -0.88 16.81
C SER A 33 -2.02 -2.15 16.49
N PRO A 34 -1.06 -2.57 17.34
CA PRO A 34 -0.28 -3.79 17.09
C PRO A 34 -1.12 -5.06 17.15
N ASP A 35 -2.19 -5.07 17.93
CA ASP A 35 -3.03 -6.26 18.14
C ASP A 35 -3.91 -6.58 16.94
N GLN A 36 -4.22 -5.58 16.10
CA GLN A 36 -5.02 -5.74 14.89
C GLN A 36 -6.26 -6.61 15.08
N PRO A 37 -7.21 -6.23 15.93
CA PRO A 37 -8.44 -7.00 16.11
C PRO A 37 -9.21 -7.09 14.79
N GLY A 38 -9.80 -8.25 14.52
CA GLY A 38 -10.56 -8.49 13.29
C GLY A 38 -9.73 -8.83 12.06
N ARG A 39 -8.44 -9.18 12.20
CA ARG A 39 -7.68 -9.81 11.11
C ARG A 39 -8.42 -11.04 10.58
N ILE A 40 -8.44 -11.19 9.27
CA ILE A 40 -9.06 -12.34 8.61
C ILE A 40 -8.13 -13.54 8.78
N ARG A 41 -8.67 -14.62 9.35
CA ARG A 41 -8.02 -15.92 9.49
C ARG A 41 -8.74 -16.92 8.60
N VAL A 42 -8.03 -17.89 8.07
CA VAL A 42 -8.57 -18.90 7.15
C VAL A 42 -8.11 -20.30 7.53
N GLU A 43 -8.84 -21.30 7.06
CA GLU A 43 -8.46 -22.69 7.19
C GLU A 43 -7.33 -23.05 6.21
N LYS A 44 -6.65 -24.17 6.50
CA LYS A 44 -5.62 -24.72 5.62
C LYS A 44 -6.21 -25.15 4.29
N ASP A 45 -5.51 -24.82 3.21
CA ASP A 45 -5.80 -25.30 1.85
C ASP A 45 -4.95 -26.53 1.54
N PRO A 46 -5.53 -27.76 1.57
CA PRO A 46 -4.77 -28.97 1.23
C PRO A 46 -4.19 -28.95 -0.19
N GLY A 47 -4.85 -28.27 -1.14
CA GLY A 47 -4.38 -28.13 -2.52
C GLY A 47 -3.10 -27.30 -2.61
N ALA A 48 -3.10 -26.14 -1.96
CA ALA A 48 -1.92 -25.28 -1.89
C ALA A 48 -0.76 -25.96 -1.15
N ILE A 49 -1.04 -26.65 -0.05
CA ILE A 49 -0.03 -27.40 0.71
C ILE A 49 0.58 -28.51 -0.14
N ALA A 50 -0.23 -29.27 -0.88
CA ALA A 50 0.23 -30.35 -1.74
C ALA A 50 1.05 -29.85 -2.93
N ALA A 51 0.88 -28.59 -3.35
CA ALA A 51 1.62 -27.96 -4.43
C ALA A 51 2.98 -27.42 -4.01
N ILE A 52 3.29 -27.38 -2.71
CA ILE A 52 4.64 -27.03 -2.25
C ILE A 52 5.61 -28.14 -2.70
N PRO A 53 6.71 -27.82 -3.42
CA PRO A 53 7.67 -28.84 -3.83
C PRO A 53 8.20 -29.61 -2.61
N LYS A 54 8.32 -30.94 -2.73
CA LYS A 54 8.73 -31.82 -1.64
C LYS A 54 10.13 -31.53 -1.10
N ASP A 55 10.99 -30.97 -1.93
CA ASP A 55 12.36 -30.56 -1.62
C ASP A 55 12.47 -29.09 -1.19
N PHE A 56 11.35 -28.33 -1.25
CA PHE A 56 11.34 -26.95 -0.77
C PHE A 56 11.56 -26.91 0.75
N LYS A 57 12.49 -26.06 1.16
CA LYS A 57 12.78 -25.85 2.59
C LYS A 57 12.48 -24.39 2.93
N PHE A 58 11.52 -24.18 3.80
CA PHE A 58 11.28 -22.88 4.40
C PHE A 58 12.50 -22.43 5.20
N ILE A 59 12.78 -21.13 5.18
CA ILE A 59 13.95 -20.53 5.88
C ILE A 59 13.89 -20.86 7.37
N THR A 60 12.71 -20.74 7.97
CA THR A 60 12.44 -21.18 9.34
C THR A 60 11.46 -22.34 9.29
N PRO A 61 11.81 -23.55 9.79
CA PRO A 61 10.89 -24.68 9.79
C PRO A 61 9.56 -24.35 10.48
N GLY A 62 8.45 -24.64 9.80
CA GLY A 62 7.09 -24.38 10.31
C GLY A 62 6.62 -22.93 10.14
N LYS A 63 7.44 -22.06 9.57
CA LYS A 63 7.10 -20.65 9.33
C LYS A 63 7.15 -20.29 7.85
N PHE A 64 6.32 -19.33 7.47
CA PHE A 64 6.40 -18.63 6.21
C PHE A 64 7.05 -17.27 6.48
N THR A 65 8.35 -17.15 6.14
CA THR A 65 9.14 -15.93 6.37
C THR A 65 8.95 -14.98 5.20
N VAL A 66 8.30 -13.85 5.44
CA VAL A 66 7.90 -12.88 4.41
C VAL A 66 8.55 -11.53 4.66
N ALA A 67 9.27 -11.02 3.67
CA ALA A 67 9.76 -9.64 3.70
C ALA A 67 8.68 -8.66 3.27
N VAL A 68 8.60 -7.54 3.98
CA VAL A 68 7.71 -6.41 3.70
C VAL A 68 8.46 -5.10 3.91
N ALA A 69 8.24 -4.11 3.04
CA ALA A 69 8.79 -2.76 3.17
C ALA A 69 7.73 -1.82 3.75
N PRO A 70 7.84 -1.40 5.02
CA PRO A 70 6.88 -0.47 5.62
C PRO A 70 7.03 0.92 5.02
N GLY A 71 6.23 1.22 3.99
CA GLY A 71 6.25 2.50 3.27
C GLY A 71 5.06 3.42 3.56
N GLY A 72 4.11 2.96 4.38
CA GLY A 72 2.94 3.72 4.79
C GLY A 72 1.61 2.97 4.59
N PRO A 73 0.56 3.35 5.35
CA PRO A 73 -0.76 2.76 5.19
C PRO A 73 -1.35 3.11 3.80
N PRO A 74 -2.26 2.30 3.28
CA PRO A 74 -2.83 1.08 3.86
C PRO A 74 -2.01 -0.18 3.57
N LEU A 75 -0.91 -0.10 2.80
CA LEU A 75 -0.17 -1.27 2.32
C LEU A 75 0.62 -1.96 3.43
N ALA A 76 1.61 -1.27 3.98
CA ALA A 76 2.39 -1.73 5.13
C ALA A 76 2.98 -0.53 5.88
N THR A 77 2.84 -0.52 7.20
CA THR A 77 3.40 0.52 8.08
C THR A 77 3.77 -0.07 9.43
N TYR A 78 4.53 0.67 10.21
CA TYR A 78 4.69 0.34 11.63
C TYR A 78 3.42 0.72 12.40
N ALA A 79 3.00 -0.16 13.31
CA ALA A 79 1.91 0.09 14.23
C ALA A 79 2.27 1.19 15.24
N THR A 80 1.31 1.53 16.11
CA THR A 80 1.49 2.56 17.16
C THR A 80 2.60 2.24 18.16
N ASP A 81 3.04 0.98 18.25
CA ASP A 81 4.19 0.55 19.05
C ASP A 81 5.54 0.79 18.36
N ALA A 82 5.56 1.32 17.13
CA ALA A 82 6.71 1.55 16.28
C ALA A 82 7.58 0.29 16.00
N LYS A 83 7.02 -0.89 16.17
CA LYS A 83 7.72 -2.18 16.05
C LYS A 83 6.95 -3.17 15.18
N THR A 84 5.67 -3.38 15.46
CA THR A 84 4.83 -4.33 14.73
C THR A 84 4.50 -3.78 13.34
N VAL A 85 4.63 -4.60 12.29
CA VAL A 85 4.23 -4.19 10.94
C VAL A 85 2.79 -4.61 10.69
N VAL A 86 1.97 -3.65 10.26
CA VAL A 86 0.52 -3.80 10.00
C VAL A 86 0.16 -3.23 8.64
N GLY A 87 -0.95 -3.66 8.07
CA GLY A 87 -1.41 -3.21 6.75
C GLY A 87 -2.00 -4.33 5.93
N ALA A 88 -2.42 -4.02 4.71
CA ALA A 88 -3.00 -4.97 3.78
C ALA A 88 -2.04 -6.09 3.39
N ASP A 89 -0.77 -5.77 3.13
CA ASP A 89 0.25 -6.77 2.78
C ASP A 89 0.54 -7.73 3.95
N PRO A 90 0.72 -7.26 5.22
CA PRO A 90 0.78 -8.13 6.40
C PRO A 90 -0.46 -8.99 6.63
N ASP A 91 -1.67 -8.45 6.48
CA ASP A 91 -2.91 -9.20 6.66
C ASP A 91 -3.07 -10.27 5.56
N TYR A 92 -2.72 -9.92 4.33
CA TYR A 92 -2.72 -10.86 3.22
C TYR A 92 -1.66 -11.96 3.41
N ALA A 93 -0.45 -11.62 3.86
CA ALA A 93 0.60 -12.58 4.17
C ALA A 93 0.17 -13.56 5.26
N LEU A 94 -0.59 -13.09 6.27
CA LEU A 94 -1.13 -13.93 7.33
C LEU A 94 -2.13 -14.96 6.78
N ALA A 95 -3.07 -14.52 5.94
CA ALA A 95 -4.04 -15.42 5.33
C ALA A 95 -3.37 -16.46 4.41
N VAL A 96 -2.33 -16.08 3.67
CA VAL A 96 -1.53 -17.03 2.88
C VAL A 96 -0.79 -18.02 3.78
N ALA A 97 -0.18 -17.58 4.88
CA ALA A 97 0.48 -18.47 5.85
C ALA A 97 -0.51 -19.46 6.47
N ASP A 98 -1.70 -18.98 6.87
CA ASP A 98 -2.79 -19.84 7.36
C ASP A 98 -3.17 -20.91 6.32
N SER A 99 -3.39 -20.52 5.06
CA SER A 99 -3.70 -21.45 3.96
C SER A 99 -2.63 -22.54 3.78
N LEU A 100 -1.36 -22.19 3.97
CA LEU A 100 -0.25 -23.15 3.91
C LEU A 100 -0.04 -23.93 5.20
N GLY A 101 -0.79 -23.63 6.27
CA GLY A 101 -0.66 -24.25 7.58
C GLY A 101 0.63 -23.89 8.31
N LEU A 102 1.18 -22.72 8.05
CA LEU A 102 2.43 -22.19 8.59
C LEU A 102 2.17 -20.99 9.50
N GLU A 103 3.12 -20.73 10.41
CA GLU A 103 3.15 -19.50 11.18
C GLU A 103 3.77 -18.38 10.30
N LEU A 104 3.15 -17.18 10.29
CA LEU A 104 3.73 -16.04 9.60
C LEU A 104 4.91 -15.46 10.40
N GLU A 105 6.03 -15.24 9.73
CA GLU A 105 7.17 -14.47 10.24
C GLU A 105 7.44 -13.28 9.30
N LEU A 106 7.14 -12.06 9.76
CA LEU A 106 7.37 -10.84 8.97
C LEU A 106 8.78 -10.30 9.22
N VAL A 107 9.47 -9.95 8.13
CA VAL A 107 10.78 -9.29 8.15
C VAL A 107 10.64 -7.91 7.51
N ALA A 108 10.74 -6.86 8.32
CA ALA A 108 10.75 -5.50 7.80
C ALA A 108 12.08 -5.21 7.09
N VAL A 109 12.01 -4.71 5.85
CA VAL A 109 13.19 -4.40 5.02
C VAL A 109 13.03 -3.05 4.34
N ALA A 110 14.13 -2.41 3.97
CA ALA A 110 14.07 -1.28 3.05
C ALA A 110 13.70 -1.78 1.64
N TRP A 111 12.97 -0.95 0.87
CA TRP A 111 12.56 -1.31 -0.50
C TRP A 111 13.73 -1.74 -1.39
N ALA A 112 14.87 -1.07 -1.29
CA ALA A 112 16.06 -1.38 -2.10
C ALA A 112 16.69 -2.74 -1.77
N ASP A 113 16.44 -3.29 -0.57
CA ASP A 113 17.12 -4.49 -0.07
C ASP A 113 16.39 -5.79 -0.39
N TRP A 114 15.08 -5.72 -0.72
CA TRP A 114 14.29 -6.94 -0.93
C TRP A 114 14.84 -7.86 -2.03
N PRO A 115 15.36 -7.35 -3.19
CA PRO A 115 15.80 -8.25 -4.26
C PRO A 115 17.00 -9.09 -3.85
N LEU A 116 17.99 -8.45 -3.22
CA LEU A 116 19.20 -9.14 -2.75
C LEU A 116 18.89 -10.09 -1.59
N GLY A 117 18.04 -9.67 -0.66
CA GLY A 117 17.62 -10.50 0.47
C GLY A 117 16.88 -11.75 0.03
N LEU A 118 15.95 -11.64 -0.94
CA LEU A 118 15.24 -12.80 -1.49
C LEU A 118 16.18 -13.73 -2.26
N ALA A 119 17.03 -13.19 -3.12
CA ALA A 119 17.99 -13.98 -3.89
C ALA A 119 18.97 -14.75 -3.01
N SER A 120 19.40 -14.15 -1.89
CA SER A 120 20.32 -14.78 -0.92
C SER A 120 19.62 -15.71 0.10
N GLY A 121 18.30 -15.85 0.03
CA GLY A 121 17.56 -16.77 0.91
C GLY A 121 17.40 -16.26 2.35
N LYS A 122 17.27 -14.96 2.57
CA LYS A 122 16.95 -14.41 3.90
C LYS A 122 15.48 -14.57 4.28
N TYR A 123 14.61 -14.77 3.31
CA TYR A 123 13.18 -15.00 3.49
C TYR A 123 12.61 -15.85 2.33
N ASP A 124 11.44 -16.44 2.53
CA ASP A 124 10.79 -17.33 1.57
C ASP A 124 10.15 -16.54 0.42
N ALA A 125 9.53 -15.41 0.77
CA ALA A 125 8.82 -14.57 -0.17
C ALA A 125 8.90 -13.08 0.20
N VAL A 126 8.50 -12.23 -0.75
CA VAL A 126 8.27 -10.80 -0.55
C VAL A 126 6.80 -10.50 -0.87
N ILE A 127 6.09 -9.87 0.06
CA ILE A 127 4.75 -9.34 -0.13
C ILE A 127 4.82 -7.85 0.23
N SER A 128 5.05 -7.01 -0.77
CA SER A 128 5.36 -5.59 -0.56
C SER A 128 5.10 -4.77 -1.82
N ASN A 129 3.91 -4.89 -2.39
CA ASN A 129 3.51 -4.13 -3.57
C ASN A 129 4.48 -4.28 -4.77
N VAL A 130 5.09 -5.47 -4.95
CA VAL A 130 6.04 -5.72 -6.03
C VAL A 130 5.31 -5.96 -7.34
N GLY A 131 5.48 -5.06 -8.31
CA GLY A 131 4.92 -5.23 -9.67
C GLY A 131 5.69 -6.25 -10.50
N VAL A 132 4.96 -7.01 -11.32
CA VAL A 132 5.54 -7.99 -12.26
C VAL A 132 6.18 -7.28 -13.44
N THR A 133 7.47 -7.51 -13.69
CA THR A 133 8.20 -7.03 -14.87
C THR A 133 9.03 -8.16 -15.50
N GLU A 134 9.24 -8.14 -16.81
CA GLU A 134 10.07 -9.14 -17.48
C GLU A 134 11.53 -9.12 -16.97
N GLN A 135 12.04 -7.95 -16.58
CA GLN A 135 13.36 -7.83 -15.96
C GLN A 135 13.43 -8.55 -14.60
N ARG A 136 12.41 -8.39 -13.75
CA ARG A 136 12.36 -9.07 -12.44
C ARG A 136 12.15 -10.58 -12.58
N LYS A 137 11.40 -11.03 -13.62
CA LYS A 137 11.17 -12.45 -13.93
C LYS A 137 12.44 -13.22 -14.29
N GLU A 138 13.53 -12.55 -14.61
CA GLU A 138 14.83 -13.22 -14.78
C GLU A 138 15.37 -13.84 -13.49
N LYS A 139 15.05 -13.22 -12.35
CA LYS A 139 15.60 -13.59 -11.02
C LYS A 139 14.55 -14.11 -10.05
N PHE A 140 13.27 -13.89 -10.31
CA PHE A 140 12.17 -14.18 -9.41
C PHE A 140 10.98 -14.82 -10.13
N ASP A 141 10.17 -15.55 -9.35
CA ASP A 141 8.85 -16.02 -9.75
C ASP A 141 7.77 -15.27 -9.00
N PHE A 142 6.58 -15.17 -9.58
CA PHE A 142 5.50 -14.31 -9.14
C PHE A 142 4.19 -15.07 -9.01
N SER A 143 3.42 -14.75 -7.96
CA SER A 143 2.01 -15.10 -7.81
C SER A 143 1.22 -13.82 -7.59
N THR A 144 0.32 -13.45 -8.53
CA THR A 144 -0.37 -12.17 -8.46
C THR A 144 -1.42 -12.14 -7.35
N TYR A 145 -1.58 -10.98 -6.69
CA TYR A 145 -2.61 -10.82 -5.65
C TYR A 145 -3.34 -9.48 -5.68
N ARG A 146 -2.90 -8.51 -6.48
CA ARG A 146 -3.55 -7.20 -6.55
C ARG A 146 -3.22 -6.48 -7.87
N GLN A 147 -4.12 -5.63 -8.35
CA GLN A 147 -3.80 -4.72 -9.45
C GLN A 147 -2.97 -3.54 -8.93
N GLY A 148 -1.92 -3.17 -9.63
CA GLY A 148 -1.11 -2.01 -9.29
C GLY A 148 -1.67 -0.71 -9.90
N LEU A 149 -1.85 0.31 -9.07
CA LEU A 149 -2.17 1.68 -9.49
C LEU A 149 -1.15 2.66 -8.92
N HIS A 150 -0.79 3.67 -9.70
CA HIS A 150 0.01 4.83 -9.27
C HIS A 150 -0.83 6.09 -9.28
N GLY A 151 -0.57 7.00 -8.34
CA GLY A 151 -1.24 8.29 -8.25
C GLY A 151 -0.26 9.44 -8.41
N PHE A 152 -0.71 10.49 -9.12
CA PHE A 152 -0.08 11.81 -9.16
C PHE A 152 -0.77 12.71 -8.15
N PHE A 153 -0.04 13.18 -7.17
CA PHE A 153 -0.56 14.07 -6.14
C PHE A 153 0.28 15.34 -6.05
N VAL A 154 -0.38 16.43 -5.81
CA VAL A 154 0.19 17.77 -5.67
C VAL A 154 -0.28 18.40 -4.36
N LYS A 155 0.32 19.52 -3.95
CA LYS A 155 -0.24 20.33 -2.85
C LYS A 155 -1.72 20.64 -3.10
N SER A 156 -2.53 20.69 -2.05
CA SER A 156 -3.96 20.97 -2.16
C SER A 156 -4.27 22.33 -2.83
N ASP A 157 -3.40 23.32 -2.64
CA ASP A 157 -3.48 24.68 -3.22
C ASP A 157 -2.78 24.81 -4.59
N SER A 158 -2.20 23.73 -5.13
CA SER A 158 -1.53 23.75 -6.45
C SER A 158 -2.50 24.08 -7.57
N GLY A 159 -2.03 24.87 -8.55
CA GLY A 159 -2.74 25.16 -9.80
C GLY A 159 -2.77 23.99 -10.79
N ILE A 160 -1.99 22.92 -10.56
CA ILE A 160 -2.04 21.71 -11.41
C ILE A 160 -3.35 20.98 -11.15
N THR A 161 -4.15 20.77 -12.19
CA THR A 161 -5.49 20.16 -12.09
C THR A 161 -5.57 18.76 -12.68
N ALA A 162 -4.69 18.40 -13.62
CA ALA A 162 -4.65 17.08 -14.22
C ALA A 162 -3.26 16.71 -14.72
N ILE A 163 -2.88 15.43 -14.58
CA ILE A 163 -1.73 14.78 -15.22
C ILE A 163 -2.24 13.45 -15.76
N ARG A 164 -2.33 13.29 -17.07
CA ARG A 164 -2.91 12.13 -17.76
C ARG A 164 -1.95 11.50 -18.76
N GLU A 165 -1.03 12.29 -19.31
CA GLU A 165 -0.12 11.93 -20.38
C GLU A 165 1.24 12.62 -20.22
N PRO A 166 2.29 12.17 -20.90
CA PRO A 166 3.64 12.69 -20.73
C PRO A 166 3.77 14.21 -20.79
N LYS A 167 3.10 14.86 -21.73
CA LYS A 167 3.17 16.31 -21.91
C LYS A 167 2.66 17.11 -20.70
N ASP A 168 1.72 16.56 -19.94
CA ASP A 168 1.18 17.23 -18.75
C ASP A 168 2.21 17.30 -17.61
N ALA A 169 3.22 16.43 -17.66
CA ALA A 169 4.31 16.39 -16.70
C ALA A 169 5.56 17.17 -17.15
N ALA A 170 5.57 17.71 -18.37
CA ALA A 170 6.75 18.39 -18.94
C ALA A 170 7.24 19.54 -18.06
N GLY A 171 8.52 19.51 -17.67
CA GLY A 171 9.17 20.53 -16.85
C GLY A 171 8.78 20.53 -15.37
N LEU A 172 8.02 19.54 -14.90
CA LEU A 172 7.65 19.40 -13.49
C LEU A 172 8.77 18.71 -12.70
N ARG A 173 8.92 19.11 -11.45
CA ARG A 173 9.77 18.48 -10.44
C ARG A 173 8.95 17.40 -9.75
N ILE A 174 9.32 16.14 -9.95
CA ILE A 174 8.52 14.99 -9.54
C ILE A 174 9.27 14.12 -8.53
N ILE A 175 8.72 13.96 -7.34
CA ILE A 175 9.21 13.03 -6.32
C ILE A 175 8.79 11.62 -6.69
N VAL A 176 9.77 10.71 -6.73
CA VAL A 176 9.58 9.29 -7.02
C VAL A 176 10.57 8.43 -6.24
N GLY A 177 10.27 7.17 -6.03
CA GLY A 177 11.20 6.20 -5.43
C GLY A 177 12.12 5.57 -6.48
N ALA A 178 13.41 5.44 -6.17
CA ALA A 178 14.38 4.78 -7.04
C ALA A 178 14.09 3.28 -7.20
N GLY A 179 14.35 2.71 -8.38
CA GLY A 179 14.15 1.28 -8.68
C GLY A 179 12.68 0.85 -8.73
N THR A 180 11.75 1.79 -8.84
CA THR A 180 10.30 1.52 -8.88
C THR A 180 9.75 1.51 -10.31
N ASN A 181 8.55 0.92 -10.49
CA ASN A 181 7.84 1.03 -11.77
C ASN A 181 7.46 2.48 -12.09
N GLN A 182 7.14 3.28 -11.07
CA GLN A 182 6.83 4.70 -11.23
C GLN A 182 8.00 5.44 -11.89
N GLU A 183 9.22 5.23 -11.37
CA GLU A 183 10.42 5.81 -11.95
C GLU A 183 10.59 5.43 -13.41
N ARG A 184 10.47 4.13 -13.73
CA ARG A 184 10.60 3.63 -15.10
C ARG A 184 9.59 4.27 -16.06
N ILE A 185 8.33 4.43 -15.62
CA ILE A 185 7.29 5.09 -16.41
C ILE A 185 7.65 6.57 -16.62
N LEU A 186 8.09 7.26 -15.58
CA LEU A 186 8.45 8.67 -15.66
C LEU A 186 9.69 8.90 -16.53
N LEU A 187 10.68 8.00 -16.51
CA LEU A 187 11.83 8.05 -17.43
C LEU A 187 11.36 7.91 -18.89
N LYS A 188 10.45 6.97 -19.18
CA LYS A 188 9.86 6.83 -20.52
C LYS A 188 9.08 8.11 -20.91
N TRP A 189 8.30 8.67 -20.01
CA TRP A 189 7.61 9.94 -20.26
C TRP A 189 8.58 11.08 -20.52
N ASN A 190 9.71 11.11 -19.80
CA ASN A 190 10.77 12.07 -20.04
C ASN A 190 11.32 11.98 -21.46
N ASP A 191 11.63 10.76 -21.93
CA ASP A 191 12.17 10.55 -23.27
C ASP A 191 11.15 10.95 -24.36
N GLU A 192 9.86 10.66 -24.17
CA GLU A 192 8.78 11.09 -25.05
C GLU A 192 8.67 12.63 -25.10
N ASN A 193 8.75 13.30 -23.96
CA ASN A 193 8.72 14.76 -23.89
C ASN A 193 9.92 15.40 -24.58
N VAL A 194 11.13 14.91 -24.33
CA VAL A 194 12.36 15.40 -24.95
C VAL A 194 12.29 15.20 -26.47
N ALA A 195 11.85 14.04 -26.94
CA ALA A 195 11.66 13.76 -28.37
C ALA A 195 10.62 14.69 -29.03
N ALA A 196 9.62 15.12 -28.28
CA ALA A 196 8.61 16.09 -28.70
C ALA A 196 9.06 17.56 -28.56
N GLY A 197 10.30 17.85 -28.15
CA GLY A 197 10.82 19.20 -27.92
C GLY A 197 10.26 19.91 -26.67
N LEU A 198 9.64 19.15 -25.76
CA LEU A 198 9.13 19.67 -24.50
C LEU A 198 10.24 19.67 -23.43
N LYS A 199 10.00 20.40 -22.34
CA LYS A 199 10.93 20.43 -21.20
C LYS A 199 11.03 19.04 -20.55
N PRO A 200 12.25 18.59 -20.20
CA PRO A 200 12.43 17.35 -19.46
C PRO A 200 11.78 17.40 -18.08
N LEU A 201 11.43 16.23 -17.53
CA LEU A 201 11.05 16.06 -16.15
C LEU A 201 12.29 16.24 -15.24
N GLU A 202 12.08 16.74 -14.02
CA GLU A 202 13.11 16.74 -12.98
C GLU A 202 12.72 15.73 -11.91
N LEU A 203 13.29 14.51 -11.95
CA LEU A 203 13.03 13.48 -10.96
C LEU A 203 13.84 13.73 -9.69
N GLN A 204 13.15 13.67 -8.53
CA GLN A 204 13.75 13.86 -7.22
C GLN A 204 13.51 12.61 -6.37
N TYR A 205 14.56 12.16 -5.68
CA TYR A 205 14.57 10.92 -4.93
C TYR A 205 14.71 11.21 -3.44
N TYR A 206 13.80 10.62 -2.66
CA TYR A 206 13.82 10.67 -1.20
C TYR A 206 13.45 9.31 -0.65
N ASP A 207 14.15 8.85 0.37
CA ASP A 207 13.99 7.50 0.89
C ASP A 207 12.76 7.33 1.78
N ASP A 208 12.39 8.37 2.54
CA ASP A 208 11.28 8.32 3.49
C ASP A 208 10.11 9.23 3.11
N GLU A 209 8.89 8.83 3.54
CA GLU A 209 7.65 9.53 3.21
C GLU A 209 7.57 10.92 3.84
N ALA A 210 8.04 11.09 5.08
CA ALA A 210 7.97 12.37 5.75
C ALA A 210 8.79 13.43 5.01
N THR A 211 10.01 13.07 4.58
CA THR A 211 10.87 13.95 3.77
C THR A 211 10.23 14.27 2.42
N ARG A 212 9.57 13.30 1.76
CA ARG A 212 8.83 13.53 0.51
C ARG A 212 7.72 14.57 0.69
N LEU A 213 6.90 14.41 1.72
CA LEU A 213 5.79 15.33 2.02
C LEU A 213 6.29 16.72 2.40
N VAL A 214 7.38 16.81 3.17
CA VAL A 214 8.02 18.10 3.50
C VAL A 214 8.56 18.78 2.23
N ALA A 215 9.22 18.04 1.34
CA ALA A 215 9.75 18.61 0.07
C ALA A 215 8.61 19.14 -0.82
N LEU A 216 7.51 18.37 -0.95
CA LEU A 216 6.32 18.79 -1.68
C LEU A 216 5.68 20.05 -1.04
N SER A 217 5.48 20.03 0.27
CA SER A 217 4.85 21.15 1.02
C SER A 217 5.68 22.42 0.96
N ALA A 218 7.00 22.30 0.99
CA ALA A 218 7.93 23.41 0.88
C ALA A 218 8.09 23.94 -0.56
N GLY A 219 7.41 23.37 -1.55
CA GLY A 219 7.51 23.75 -2.95
C GLY A 219 8.85 23.40 -3.60
N ARG A 220 9.61 22.47 -3.02
CA ARG A 220 10.84 21.93 -3.65
C ARG A 220 10.53 21.00 -4.81
N ALA A 221 9.35 20.36 -4.78
CA ALA A 221 8.79 19.57 -5.86
C ALA A 221 7.35 20.00 -6.14
N ASP A 222 6.88 19.70 -7.34
CA ASP A 222 5.52 20.04 -7.81
C ASP A 222 4.56 18.88 -7.64
N VAL A 223 5.06 17.65 -7.78
CA VAL A 223 4.26 16.40 -7.79
C VAL A 223 4.97 15.32 -7.00
N ILE A 224 4.19 14.45 -6.37
CA ILE A 224 4.65 13.18 -5.82
C ILE A 224 3.94 12.04 -6.54
N VAL A 225 4.69 11.01 -6.95
CA VAL A 225 4.17 9.80 -7.61
C VAL A 225 4.52 8.57 -6.79
N GLN A 226 3.50 7.89 -6.30
CA GLN A 226 3.62 6.67 -5.47
C GLN A 226 2.46 5.71 -5.73
N PRO A 227 2.45 4.53 -5.11
CA PRO A 227 1.25 3.69 -5.08
C PRO A 227 0.03 4.51 -4.68
N HIS A 228 -1.02 4.44 -5.50
CA HIS A 228 -2.22 5.28 -5.37
C HIS A 228 -2.84 5.23 -3.98
N ALA A 229 -2.98 4.03 -3.42
CA ALA A 229 -3.61 3.81 -2.13
C ALA A 229 -2.93 4.57 -0.98
N GLN A 230 -1.59 4.63 -0.95
CA GLN A 230 -0.83 5.35 0.09
C GLN A 230 -1.12 6.85 0.05
N LEU A 231 -1.10 7.45 -1.14
CA LEU A 231 -1.33 8.89 -1.28
C LEU A 231 -2.80 9.28 -1.06
N VAL A 232 -3.77 8.40 -1.41
CA VAL A 232 -5.18 8.61 -1.06
C VAL A 232 -5.37 8.66 0.45
N PHE A 233 -4.73 7.76 1.18
CA PHE A 233 -4.77 7.76 2.64
C PHE A 233 -4.22 9.07 3.23
N ILE A 234 -3.05 9.52 2.77
CA ILE A 234 -2.44 10.78 3.22
C ILE A 234 -3.34 11.98 2.89
N ALA A 235 -3.90 12.02 1.68
CA ALA A 235 -4.81 13.08 1.27
C ALA A 235 -6.07 13.13 2.13
N ALA A 236 -6.63 11.98 2.50
CA ALA A 236 -7.80 11.89 3.37
C ALA A 236 -7.50 12.34 4.82
N ARG A 237 -6.36 11.91 5.36
CA ARG A 237 -5.92 12.20 6.72
C ARG A 237 -5.50 13.68 6.89
N ASP A 238 -4.60 14.15 6.04
CA ASP A 238 -3.90 15.43 6.25
C ASP A 238 -4.53 16.59 5.47
N LYS A 239 -5.26 16.31 4.39
CA LYS A 239 -5.87 17.30 3.48
C LYS A 239 -4.88 18.31 2.88
N THR A 240 -3.59 17.98 2.95
CA THR A 240 -2.48 18.82 2.47
C THR A 240 -2.15 18.58 1.00
N ILE A 241 -2.58 17.45 0.45
CA ILE A 241 -2.36 17.05 -0.94
C ILE A 241 -3.68 16.69 -1.61
N LYS A 242 -3.71 16.79 -2.94
CA LYS A 242 -4.84 16.36 -3.78
C LYS A 242 -4.37 15.54 -4.96
N ARG A 243 -5.20 14.58 -5.38
CA ARG A 243 -4.98 13.78 -6.59
C ARG A 243 -5.24 14.60 -7.84
N VAL A 244 -4.35 14.50 -8.82
CA VAL A 244 -4.47 15.13 -10.15
C VAL A 244 -4.36 14.11 -11.28
N GLY A 245 -4.10 12.84 -10.97
CA GLY A 245 -4.09 11.77 -11.97
C GLY A 245 -3.84 10.40 -11.36
N THR A 246 -4.16 9.38 -12.12
CA THR A 246 -3.82 7.97 -11.85
C THR A 246 -3.40 7.30 -13.13
N LEU A 247 -2.57 6.28 -13.01
CA LEU A 247 -2.23 5.40 -14.11
C LEU A 247 -1.97 3.98 -13.61
N SER A 248 -2.10 3.01 -14.52
CA SER A 248 -1.69 1.64 -14.25
C SER A 248 -0.22 1.60 -13.83
N ALA A 249 0.12 0.79 -12.84
CA ALA A 249 1.51 0.54 -12.48
C ALA A 249 2.34 -0.09 -13.61
N GLY A 250 1.68 -0.43 -14.71
CA GLY A 250 2.24 -0.98 -15.92
C GLY A 250 2.18 -0.08 -17.14
N TRP A 251 1.78 1.17 -16.98
CA TRP A 251 1.54 2.05 -18.13
C TRP A 251 2.58 1.89 -19.25
N PRO A 252 2.13 1.85 -20.54
CA PRO A 252 0.74 1.97 -21.01
C PRO A 252 -0.12 0.71 -20.80
N GLU A 253 0.46 -0.39 -20.38
CA GLU A 253 -0.23 -1.66 -20.14
C GLU A 253 -0.71 -1.78 -18.69
N ARG A 254 -1.38 -2.89 -18.38
CA ARG A 254 -1.75 -3.26 -17.02
C ARG A 254 -0.60 -4.03 -16.39
N SER A 255 -0.30 -3.75 -15.11
CA SER A 255 0.61 -4.56 -14.31
C SER A 255 -0.06 -4.98 -13.02
N ASP A 256 0.12 -6.25 -12.68
CA ASP A 256 -0.34 -6.80 -11.41
C ASP A 256 0.79 -6.75 -10.37
N VAL A 257 0.40 -6.62 -9.12
CA VAL A 257 1.26 -6.78 -7.95
C VAL A 257 1.26 -8.25 -7.54
N ALA A 258 2.41 -8.76 -7.13
CA ALA A 258 2.59 -10.18 -6.88
C ALA A 258 3.40 -10.48 -5.62
N ILE A 259 3.09 -11.61 -5.00
CA ILE A 259 4.01 -12.31 -4.11
C ILE A 259 5.22 -12.68 -4.96
N THR A 260 6.40 -12.37 -4.48
CA THR A 260 7.65 -12.62 -5.21
C THR A 260 8.45 -13.68 -4.48
N THR A 261 8.90 -14.70 -5.20
CA THR A 261 9.71 -15.81 -4.68
C THR A 261 11.01 -15.98 -5.47
N ARG A 262 11.95 -16.75 -4.94
CA ARG A 262 13.16 -17.07 -5.68
C ARG A 262 12.84 -17.81 -6.97
N LYS A 263 13.54 -17.46 -8.04
CA LYS A 263 13.41 -18.10 -9.34
C LYS A 263 13.62 -19.61 -9.27
N GLY A 264 12.68 -20.37 -9.84
CA GLY A 264 12.75 -21.81 -9.92
C GLY A 264 12.55 -22.53 -8.56
N SER A 265 12.12 -21.83 -7.51
CA SER A 265 11.84 -22.47 -6.21
C SER A 265 10.58 -23.34 -6.23
N GLY A 266 9.69 -23.15 -7.20
CA GLY A 266 8.40 -23.82 -7.32
C GLY A 266 7.34 -23.36 -6.32
N LEU A 267 7.67 -22.46 -5.39
CA LEU A 267 6.74 -22.00 -4.36
C LEU A 267 5.61 -21.13 -4.93
N ALA A 268 5.85 -20.42 -6.05
CA ALA A 268 4.87 -19.51 -6.64
C ALA A 268 3.54 -20.18 -7.01
N ASP A 269 3.58 -21.45 -7.47
CA ASP A 269 2.36 -22.19 -7.83
C ASP A 269 1.49 -22.48 -6.59
N ALA A 270 2.11 -22.89 -5.48
CA ALA A 270 1.41 -23.09 -4.22
C ALA A 270 0.76 -21.79 -3.71
N LEU A 271 1.47 -20.67 -3.82
CA LEU A 271 0.97 -19.34 -3.44
C LEU A 271 -0.17 -18.87 -4.36
N THR A 272 -0.12 -19.21 -5.65
CA THR A 272 -1.21 -18.92 -6.59
C THR A 272 -2.47 -19.71 -6.23
N LEU A 273 -2.35 -20.99 -5.87
CA LEU A 273 -3.48 -21.81 -5.42
C LEU A 273 -4.07 -21.25 -4.12
N ALA A 274 -3.23 -20.97 -3.11
CA ALA A 274 -3.67 -20.37 -1.86
C ALA A 274 -4.43 -19.05 -2.10
N THR A 275 -3.90 -18.18 -2.97
CA THR A 275 -4.55 -16.91 -3.32
C THR A 275 -5.91 -17.13 -4.00
N ASN A 276 -6.01 -18.09 -4.92
CA ASN A 276 -7.27 -18.40 -5.60
C ASN A 276 -8.31 -18.98 -4.65
N ASP A 277 -7.91 -19.76 -3.64
CA ASP A 277 -8.82 -20.21 -2.59
C ASP A 277 -9.29 -19.05 -1.70
N LEU A 278 -8.39 -18.12 -1.33
CA LEU A 278 -8.75 -16.89 -0.63
C LEU A 278 -9.75 -16.02 -1.43
N ILE A 279 -9.59 -15.94 -2.75
CA ILE A 279 -10.53 -15.23 -3.64
C ILE A 279 -11.88 -15.94 -3.63
N LYS A 280 -11.90 -17.26 -3.81
CA LYS A 280 -13.11 -18.08 -3.89
C LYS A 280 -13.89 -18.09 -2.58
N SER A 281 -13.20 -18.15 -1.43
CA SER A 281 -13.84 -18.12 -0.10
C SER A 281 -14.34 -16.74 0.32
N GLY A 282 -13.95 -15.68 -0.41
CA GLY A 282 -14.25 -14.29 -0.06
C GLY A 282 -13.36 -13.69 1.03
N ALA A 283 -12.40 -14.44 1.57
CA ALA A 283 -11.45 -13.93 2.57
C ALA A 283 -10.58 -12.81 1.99
N TYR A 284 -10.13 -12.98 0.75
CA TYR A 284 -9.37 -11.99 0.01
C TYR A 284 -10.11 -10.65 -0.11
N ALA A 285 -11.39 -10.67 -0.49
CA ALA A 285 -12.19 -9.44 -0.61
C ALA A 285 -12.29 -8.71 0.73
N LYS A 286 -12.53 -9.44 1.83
CA LYS A 286 -12.61 -8.87 3.18
C LYS A 286 -11.30 -8.23 3.63
N ILE A 287 -10.13 -8.81 3.24
CA ILE A 287 -8.82 -8.20 3.52
C ILE A 287 -8.68 -6.88 2.77
N LEU A 288 -9.03 -6.85 1.47
CA LEU A 288 -8.95 -5.63 0.68
C LEU A 288 -9.93 -4.56 1.16
N GLU A 289 -11.17 -4.94 1.50
CA GLU A 289 -12.18 -4.01 2.06
C GLU A 289 -11.71 -3.38 3.37
N ARG A 290 -11.12 -4.18 4.28
CA ARG A 290 -10.55 -3.70 5.54
C ARG A 290 -9.58 -2.53 5.34
N TRP A 291 -8.81 -2.56 4.27
CA TRP A 291 -7.79 -1.58 3.94
C TRP A 291 -8.17 -0.65 2.79
N GLN A 292 -9.46 -0.61 2.40
CA GLN A 292 -10.02 0.23 1.33
C GLN A 292 -9.31 0.05 -0.03
N LEU A 293 -8.93 -1.19 -0.34
CA LEU A 293 -8.26 -1.60 -1.58
C LEU A 293 -9.16 -2.40 -2.53
N ALA A 294 -10.47 -2.44 -2.32
CA ALA A 294 -11.41 -3.24 -3.12
C ALA A 294 -11.31 -2.97 -4.63
N GLU A 295 -11.02 -1.73 -5.04
CA GLU A 295 -10.85 -1.36 -6.45
C GLU A 295 -9.59 -1.96 -7.11
N GLU A 296 -8.64 -2.45 -6.31
CA GLU A 296 -7.41 -3.10 -6.78
C GLU A 296 -7.53 -4.65 -6.80
N ALA A 297 -8.73 -5.19 -6.54
CA ALA A 297 -8.97 -6.62 -6.51
C ALA A 297 -8.74 -7.27 -7.89
N LEU A 298 -8.16 -8.50 -7.85
CA LEU A 298 -8.06 -9.37 -9.00
C LEU A 298 -9.18 -10.43 -8.98
N PRO A 299 -9.72 -10.81 -10.13
CA PRO A 299 -10.67 -11.92 -10.22
C PRO A 299 -10.01 -13.29 -10.02
N GLU A 300 -8.71 -13.39 -10.27
CA GLU A 300 -7.90 -14.60 -10.13
C GLU A 300 -6.43 -14.27 -9.93
N SER A 301 -5.70 -15.12 -9.23
CA SER A 301 -4.25 -15.13 -9.13
C SER A 301 -3.63 -15.94 -10.27
N ARG A 302 -2.48 -15.53 -10.77
CA ARG A 302 -1.72 -16.19 -11.82
C ARG A 302 -0.25 -16.30 -11.46
N THR A 303 0.34 -17.46 -11.77
CA THR A 303 1.78 -17.67 -11.68
C THR A 303 2.47 -17.07 -12.91
N ASN A 304 3.48 -16.25 -12.70
CA ASN A 304 4.35 -15.70 -13.76
C ASN A 304 3.59 -15.13 -14.96
N PRO A 305 2.55 -14.30 -14.79
CA PRO A 305 1.87 -13.70 -15.93
C PRO A 305 2.84 -12.86 -16.77
N PRO A 306 2.47 -12.45 -17.99
CA PRO A 306 3.22 -11.44 -18.72
C PRO A 306 3.47 -10.22 -17.81
N GLY A 307 4.73 -9.82 -17.74
CA GLY A 307 5.16 -8.65 -16.96
C GLY A 307 5.36 -7.44 -17.87
N LEU A 308 5.66 -6.30 -17.24
CA LEU A 308 6.04 -5.12 -18.00
C LEU A 308 7.28 -5.40 -18.83
N PRO A 309 7.34 -4.93 -20.10
CA PRO A 309 8.49 -5.09 -20.96
C PRO A 309 9.77 -4.58 -20.30
N LYS A 310 10.91 -5.13 -20.70
CA LYS A 310 12.21 -4.58 -20.34
C LYS A 310 12.32 -3.17 -20.93
N SER A 311 12.78 -2.24 -20.14
CA SER A 311 13.12 -0.88 -20.59
C SER A 311 14.48 -0.88 -21.23
#